data_c764616900cdfc2dc39eeadb23e320fb
#
_entry.id   c764616900cdfc2dc39eeadb23e320fb
#
_cell.length_a   1.000
_cell.length_b   1.000
_cell.length_c   1.000
_cell.angle_alpha   90.00
_cell.angle_beta   90.00
_cell.angle_gamma   90.00
#
_symmetry.space_group_name_H-M   'P 1'
#
loop_
_entity.id
_entity.type
_entity.pdbx_description
1 polymer ?
#
loop_
_entity_poly.entity_id
_entity_poly.type
_entity_poly.pdbx_seq_one_letter_code
_entity_poly.pdbx_strand_id
1 'polypeptide(L)'
;MRIKTTTKTEYQQRINVLVEYINNHLGEDIDLNKLAEISGFSRWHFHRIFAEFLGEPVGTFIVRMRVETAARLLRYTEIPVKEIAYKVGYDVPSSLSKVFRQFYGISPNEYRNNKDYVIMEPNRKCPIWN
;
A
#
# COMPACT_ATOMS: atom_id res chain seq x y z
N MET A 1 -22.82 0.39 13.43
CA MET A 1 -22.88 1.77 13.94
C MET A 1 -23.22 2.70 12.79
N ARG A 2 -24.19 3.56 13.04
CA ARG A 2 -24.62 4.49 11.99
C ARG A 2 -23.76 5.75 12.03
N ILE A 3 -23.07 6.04 10.93
CA ILE A 3 -22.20 7.22 10.83
C ILE A 3 -22.97 8.33 10.13
N LYS A 4 -23.05 9.49 10.78
CA LYS A 4 -23.68 10.66 10.18
C LYS A 4 -22.81 11.16 9.02
N THR A 5 -23.42 11.84 8.05
CA THR A 5 -22.71 12.34 6.87
C THR A 5 -21.52 13.22 7.25
N THR A 6 -21.68 14.14 8.20
CA THR A 6 -20.60 15.01 8.67
C THR A 6 -19.47 14.20 9.30
N THR A 7 -19.81 13.21 10.13
CA THR A 7 -18.83 12.33 10.74
C THR A 7 -18.09 11.51 9.71
N LYS A 8 -18.82 11.03 8.70
CA LYS A 8 -18.24 10.26 7.61
C LYS A 8 -17.23 11.09 6.83
N THR A 9 -17.53 12.33 6.53
CA THR A 9 -16.62 13.24 5.84
C THR A 9 -15.37 13.49 6.67
N GLU A 10 -15.53 13.70 7.97
CA GLU A 10 -14.42 13.91 8.89
C GLU A 10 -13.53 12.67 8.95
N TYR A 11 -14.12 11.49 9.04
CA TYR A 11 -13.37 10.24 9.07
C TYR A 11 -12.63 10.03 7.75
N GLN A 12 -13.27 10.33 6.63
CA GLN A 12 -12.63 10.22 5.33
C GLN A 12 -11.39 11.11 5.25
N GLN A 13 -11.47 12.32 5.77
CA GLN A 13 -10.32 13.24 5.79
C GLN A 13 -9.18 12.67 6.65
N ARG A 14 -9.49 12.09 7.80
CA ARG A 14 -8.48 11.48 8.65
C ARG A 14 -7.83 10.28 7.97
N ILE A 15 -8.62 9.46 7.29
CA ILE A 15 -8.11 8.31 6.54
C ILE A 15 -7.24 8.79 5.38
N ASN A 16 -7.63 9.85 4.68
CA ASN A 16 -6.83 10.39 3.58
C ASN A 16 -5.45 10.84 4.05
N VAL A 17 -5.36 11.46 5.23
CA VAL A 17 -4.09 11.85 5.83
C VAL A 17 -3.22 10.61 6.09
N LEU A 18 -3.82 9.54 6.58
CA LEU A 18 -3.10 8.30 6.82
C LEU A 18 -2.59 7.67 5.53
N VAL A 19 -3.41 7.66 4.50
CA VAL A 19 -3.03 7.11 3.20
C VAL A 19 -1.82 7.88 2.65
N GLU A 20 -1.86 9.20 2.73
CA GLU A 20 -0.76 10.03 2.29
C GLU A 20 0.51 9.77 3.11
N TYR A 21 0.36 9.67 4.43
CA TYR A 21 1.49 9.35 5.32
C TYR A 21 2.11 8.00 4.93
N ILE A 22 1.29 6.98 4.74
CA ILE A 22 1.77 5.64 4.39
C ILE A 22 2.55 5.69 3.07
N ASN A 23 2.02 6.35 2.07
CA ASN A 23 2.68 6.43 0.77
C ASN A 23 3.99 7.21 0.81
N ASN A 24 4.12 8.16 1.72
CA ASN A 24 5.36 8.93 1.88
C ASN A 24 6.41 8.22 2.74
N HIS A 25 6.04 7.13 3.42
CA HIS A 25 6.93 6.43 4.36
C HIS A 25 7.07 4.95 4.07
N LEU A 26 6.81 4.53 2.82
CA LEU A 26 6.88 3.11 2.46
C LEU A 26 8.24 2.47 2.70
N GLY A 27 9.30 3.25 2.56
CA GLY A 27 10.66 2.75 2.77
C GLY A 27 11.05 2.58 4.23
N GLU A 28 10.16 2.94 5.14
CA GLU A 28 10.42 2.89 6.57
C GLU A 28 9.57 1.82 7.24
N ASP A 29 9.91 1.48 8.46
CA ASP A 29 9.05 0.64 9.28
C ASP A 29 7.83 1.46 9.69
N ILE A 30 6.66 1.02 9.26
CA ILE A 30 5.42 1.71 9.58
C ILE A 30 4.83 1.13 10.85
N ASP A 31 4.81 1.93 11.91
CA ASP A 31 4.26 1.55 13.20
C ASP A 31 2.76 1.81 13.21
N LEU A 32 1.97 0.75 13.39
CA LEU A 32 0.52 0.86 13.41
C LEU A 32 0.01 1.71 14.57
N ASN A 33 0.71 1.70 15.69
CA ASN A 33 0.36 2.56 16.83
C ASN A 33 0.51 4.03 16.47
N LYS A 34 1.56 4.34 15.71
CA LYS A 34 1.79 5.69 15.21
C LYS A 34 0.66 6.14 14.29
N LEU A 35 0.21 5.25 13.41
CA LEU A 35 -0.88 5.57 12.51
C LEU A 35 -2.17 5.87 13.28
N ALA A 36 -2.45 5.09 14.32
CA ALA A 36 -3.61 5.34 15.16
C ALA A 36 -3.52 6.71 15.82
N GLU A 37 -2.35 7.09 16.34
CA GLU A 37 -2.13 8.41 16.92
C GLU A 37 -2.38 9.53 15.90
N ILE A 38 -1.83 9.39 14.72
CA ILE A 38 -1.99 10.37 13.64
C ILE A 38 -3.46 10.56 13.29
N SER A 39 -4.22 9.46 13.28
CA SER A 39 -5.64 9.50 12.94
C SER A 39 -6.52 10.10 14.02
N GLY A 40 -6.03 10.11 15.26
CA GLY A 40 -6.83 10.53 16.40
C GLY A 40 -7.82 9.47 16.88
N PHE A 41 -7.75 8.26 16.35
CA PHE A 41 -8.59 7.15 16.78
C PHE A 41 -7.87 6.29 17.81
N SER A 42 -8.63 5.56 18.63
CA SER A 42 -8.06 4.50 19.44
C SER A 42 -7.52 3.42 18.50
N ARG A 43 -6.57 2.62 18.97
CA ARG A 43 -5.96 1.56 18.18
C ARG A 43 -7.00 0.62 17.57
N TRP A 44 -7.95 0.17 18.38
CA TRP A 44 -9.00 -0.73 17.91
C TRP A 44 -9.92 -0.05 16.89
N HIS A 45 -10.33 1.17 17.17
CA HIS A 45 -11.22 1.94 16.32
C HIS A 45 -10.55 2.28 14.97
N PHE A 46 -9.26 2.59 15.03
CA PHE A 46 -8.46 2.87 13.84
C PHE A 46 -8.49 1.71 12.85
N HIS A 47 -8.20 0.49 13.31
CA HIS A 47 -8.19 -0.68 12.42
C HIS A 47 -9.54 -0.89 11.75
N ARG A 48 -10.59 -0.74 12.53
CA ARG A 48 -11.95 -0.92 12.03
C ARG A 48 -12.33 0.13 11.00
N ILE A 49 -12.09 1.40 11.30
CA ILE A 49 -12.45 2.51 10.42
C ILE A 49 -11.62 2.43 9.13
N PHE A 50 -10.33 2.13 9.26
CA PHE A 50 -9.48 2.00 8.08
C PHE A 50 -10.03 0.92 7.13
N ALA A 51 -10.32 -0.27 7.66
CA ALA A 51 -10.85 -1.36 6.84
C ALA A 51 -12.18 -1.01 6.18
N GLU A 52 -13.05 -0.29 6.88
CA GLU A 52 -14.34 0.12 6.32
C GLU A 52 -14.15 1.09 5.14
N PHE A 53 -13.25 2.05 5.28
CA PHE A 53 -13.05 3.06 4.23
C PHE A 53 -12.22 2.55 3.05
N LEU A 54 -11.22 1.71 3.30
CA LEU A 54 -10.32 1.24 2.25
C LEU A 54 -10.71 -0.12 1.69
N GLY A 55 -11.60 -0.84 2.33
CA GLY A 55 -12.04 -2.14 1.89
C GLY A 55 -11.04 -3.26 2.20
N GLU A 56 -10.00 -2.99 2.97
CA GLU A 56 -9.00 -3.98 3.35
C GLU A 56 -8.28 -3.54 4.62
N PRO A 57 -7.72 -4.50 5.37
CA PRO A 57 -6.96 -4.16 6.58
C PRO A 57 -5.74 -3.30 6.24
N VAL A 58 -5.31 -2.47 7.18
CA VAL A 58 -4.19 -1.55 6.98
C VAL A 58 -2.89 -2.28 6.61
N GLY A 59 -2.63 -3.44 7.21
CA GLY A 59 -1.43 -4.22 6.88
C GLY A 59 -1.41 -4.66 5.43
N THR A 60 -2.53 -5.14 4.94
CA THR A 60 -2.69 -5.55 3.53
C THR A 60 -2.52 -4.35 2.61
N PHE A 61 -3.10 -3.22 3.00
CA PHE A 61 -2.98 -1.98 2.24
C PHE A 61 -1.52 -1.55 2.09
N ILE A 62 -0.75 -1.62 3.18
CA ILE A 62 0.67 -1.24 3.14
C ILE A 62 1.45 -2.14 2.17
N VAL A 63 1.24 -3.46 2.25
CA VAL A 63 1.90 -4.40 1.34
C VAL A 63 1.53 -4.08 -0.11
N ARG A 64 0.26 -3.83 -0.38
CA ARG A 64 -0.20 -3.48 -1.72
C ARG A 64 0.51 -2.22 -2.22
N MET A 65 0.62 -1.19 -1.41
CA MET A 65 1.27 0.07 -1.81
C MET A 65 2.75 -0.15 -2.11
N ARG A 66 3.43 -0.98 -1.32
CA ARG A 66 4.82 -1.31 -1.57
C ARG A 66 5.00 -2.01 -2.91
N VAL A 67 4.15 -3.00 -3.18
CA VAL A 67 4.22 -3.78 -4.43
C VAL A 67 3.87 -2.91 -5.64
N GLU A 68 2.83 -2.11 -5.55
CA GLU A 68 2.44 -1.23 -6.65
C GLU A 68 3.51 -0.18 -6.94
N THR A 69 4.13 0.37 -5.91
CA THR A 69 5.24 1.31 -6.09
C THR A 69 6.42 0.63 -6.74
N ALA A 70 6.75 -0.58 -6.30
CA ALA A 70 7.81 -1.37 -6.92
C ALA A 70 7.52 -1.60 -8.42
N ALA A 71 6.27 -1.93 -8.75
CA ALA A 71 5.89 -2.15 -10.14
C ALA A 71 6.11 -0.90 -10.98
N ARG A 72 5.76 0.27 -10.47
CA ARG A 72 6.00 1.52 -11.19
C ARG A 72 7.49 1.79 -11.39
N LEU A 73 8.30 1.54 -10.36
CA LEU A 73 9.75 1.73 -10.47
C LEU A 73 10.36 0.74 -11.45
N LEU A 74 9.88 -0.50 -11.47
CA LEU A 74 10.35 -1.50 -12.44
C LEU A 74 10.03 -1.09 -13.86
N ARG A 75 8.86 -0.52 -14.08
CA ARG A 75 8.38 -0.16 -15.41
C ARG A 75 9.02 1.12 -15.95
N TYR A 76 9.17 2.13 -15.10
CA TYR A 76 9.54 3.45 -15.57
C TYR A 76 10.95 3.91 -15.19
N THR A 77 11.72 3.06 -14.51
CA THR A 77 13.11 3.37 -14.16
C THR A 77 14.01 2.17 -14.45
N GLU A 78 15.31 2.40 -14.37
CA GLU A 78 16.29 1.32 -14.49
C GLU A 78 16.94 0.99 -13.15
N ILE A 79 16.32 1.43 -12.07
CA ILE A 79 16.82 1.13 -10.72
C ILE A 79 16.86 -0.39 -10.52
N PRO A 80 17.99 -0.93 -10.03
CA PRO A 80 18.11 -2.38 -9.80
C PRO A 80 17.02 -2.89 -8.86
N VAL A 81 16.54 -4.09 -9.12
CA VAL A 81 15.48 -4.71 -8.31
C VAL A 81 15.84 -4.72 -6.83
N LYS A 82 17.09 -4.97 -6.50
CA LYS A 82 17.58 -4.95 -5.11
C LYS A 82 17.35 -3.60 -4.46
N GLU A 83 17.66 -2.53 -5.16
CA GLU A 83 17.46 -1.18 -4.64
C GLU A 83 15.99 -0.82 -4.52
N ILE A 84 15.18 -1.28 -5.49
CA ILE A 84 13.73 -1.08 -5.43
C ILE A 84 13.18 -1.73 -4.16
N ALA A 85 13.61 -2.95 -3.84
CA ALA A 85 13.16 -3.65 -2.64
C ALA A 85 13.41 -2.80 -1.39
N TYR A 86 14.61 -2.25 -1.27
CA TYR A 86 14.93 -1.39 -0.12
C TYR A 86 14.10 -0.11 -0.11
N LYS A 87 13.91 0.50 -1.28
CA LYS A 87 13.16 1.75 -1.38
C LYS A 87 11.71 1.60 -0.95
N VAL A 88 11.11 0.44 -1.21
CA VAL A 88 9.72 0.21 -0.84
C VAL A 88 9.56 -0.44 0.53
N GLY A 89 10.66 -0.63 1.28
CA GLY A 89 10.58 -1.02 2.67
C GLY A 89 10.88 -2.47 2.99
N TYR A 90 11.48 -3.22 2.07
CA TYR A 90 11.88 -4.61 2.34
C TYR A 90 13.37 -4.68 2.63
N ASP A 91 13.73 -5.34 3.72
CA ASP A 91 15.11 -5.50 4.13
C ASP A 91 15.88 -6.47 3.24
N VAL A 92 15.17 -7.42 2.64
CA VAL A 92 15.76 -8.42 1.75
C VAL A 92 14.99 -8.44 0.43
N PRO A 93 15.72 -8.46 -0.71
CA PRO A 93 15.08 -8.49 -2.03
C PRO A 93 14.12 -9.67 -2.24
N SER A 94 14.43 -10.83 -1.63
CA SER A 94 13.56 -12.00 -1.75
C SER A 94 12.17 -11.78 -1.17
N SER A 95 12.05 -10.91 -0.16
CA SER A 95 10.75 -10.58 0.43
C SER A 95 9.88 -9.83 -0.59
N LEU A 96 10.46 -8.88 -1.32
CA LEU A 96 9.73 -8.21 -2.39
C LEU A 96 9.33 -9.21 -3.48
N SER A 97 10.27 -10.06 -3.91
CA SER A 97 9.98 -11.03 -4.97
C SER A 97 8.81 -11.93 -4.62
N LYS A 98 8.75 -12.38 -3.38
CA LYS A 98 7.68 -13.24 -2.92
C LYS A 98 6.31 -12.55 -3.00
N VAL A 99 6.19 -11.36 -2.41
CA VAL A 99 4.91 -10.66 -2.42
C VAL A 99 4.56 -10.16 -3.81
N PHE A 100 5.55 -9.73 -4.59
CA PHE A 100 5.33 -9.29 -5.95
C PHE A 100 4.71 -10.40 -6.79
N ARG A 101 5.26 -11.61 -6.66
CA ARG A 101 4.73 -12.77 -7.38
C ARG A 101 3.30 -13.12 -6.93
N GLN A 102 2.98 -12.92 -5.66
CA GLN A 102 1.62 -13.13 -5.16
C GLN A 102 0.63 -12.17 -5.79
N PHE A 103 1.04 -10.92 -6.04
CA PHE A 103 0.17 -9.89 -6.61
C PHE A 103 0.12 -9.92 -8.13
N TYR A 104 1.23 -10.16 -8.79
CA TYR A 104 1.33 -10.05 -10.25
C TYR A 104 1.51 -11.39 -10.97
N GLY A 105 1.76 -12.47 -10.25
CA GLY A 105 1.92 -13.79 -10.83
C GLY A 105 3.28 -14.06 -11.46
N ILE A 106 4.16 -13.07 -11.54
CA ILE A 106 5.50 -13.20 -12.10
C ILE A 106 6.50 -12.47 -11.21
N SER A 107 7.79 -12.74 -11.43
CA SER A 107 8.83 -12.09 -10.63
C SER A 107 9.03 -10.63 -11.07
N PRO A 108 9.65 -9.80 -10.21
CA PRO A 108 9.98 -8.44 -10.60
C PRO A 108 10.82 -8.35 -11.86
N ASN A 109 11.81 -9.23 -12.02
CA ASN A 109 12.65 -9.24 -13.22
C ASN A 109 11.85 -9.57 -14.48
N GLU A 110 10.99 -10.57 -14.38
CA GLU A 110 10.12 -10.93 -15.50
C GLU A 110 9.19 -9.78 -15.88
N TYR A 111 8.64 -9.11 -14.85
CA TYR A 111 7.76 -7.97 -15.06
C TYR A 111 8.49 -6.85 -15.79
N ARG A 112 9.72 -6.53 -15.37
CA ARG A 112 10.53 -5.48 -16.00
C ARG A 112 10.86 -5.82 -17.46
N ASN A 113 11.22 -7.06 -17.70
CA ASN A 113 11.68 -7.49 -19.02
C ASN A 113 10.54 -7.68 -20.03
N ASN A 114 9.34 -7.89 -19.56
CA ASN A 114 8.18 -8.11 -20.42
C ASN A 114 7.40 -6.82 -20.60
N LYS A 115 7.83 -6.01 -21.56
CA LYS A 115 7.23 -4.68 -21.78
C LYS A 115 5.81 -4.74 -22.33
N ASP A 116 5.43 -5.89 -22.87
CA ASP A 116 4.07 -6.08 -23.38
C ASP A 116 3.09 -6.47 -22.27
N TYR A 117 3.61 -6.71 -21.08
CA TYR A 117 2.77 -7.08 -19.94
C TYR A 117 1.96 -5.87 -19.50
N VAL A 118 0.66 -6.00 -19.64
CA VAL A 118 -0.25 -4.93 -19.23
C VAL A 118 -0.22 -4.83 -17.70
N ILE A 119 -0.15 -3.60 -17.19
CA ILE A 119 -0.23 -3.38 -15.76
C ILE A 119 -1.64 -3.74 -15.33
N MET A 120 -1.79 -4.97 -14.88
CA MET A 120 -3.05 -5.43 -14.32
C MET A 120 -2.98 -5.24 -12.82
N GLU A 121 -3.98 -4.63 -12.27
CA GLU A 121 -4.06 -4.48 -10.83
C GLU A 121 -4.83 -5.69 -10.30
N PRO A 122 -4.09 -6.69 -9.77
CA PRO A 122 -4.76 -7.92 -9.33
C PRO A 122 -5.63 -7.62 -8.14
N ASN A 123 -6.89 -7.99 -8.24
CA ASN A 123 -7.82 -7.91 -7.12
C ASN A 123 -7.89 -6.54 -6.44
N ARG A 124 -7.76 -5.48 -7.20
CA ARG A 124 -7.90 -4.15 -6.62
C ARG A 124 -9.35 -3.95 -6.17
N LYS A 125 -9.52 -3.79 -4.90
CA LYS A 125 -10.84 -3.58 -4.31
C LYS A 125 -11.05 -2.15 -3.86
N CYS A 126 -10.00 -1.36 -3.84
CA CYS A 126 -10.08 -0.01 -3.31
C CYS A 126 -10.27 0.99 -4.45
N PRO A 127 -11.44 1.59 -4.59
CA PRO A 127 -11.71 2.54 -5.66
C PRO A 127 -11.07 3.89 -5.44
N ILE A 128 -10.50 4.13 -4.28
CA ILE A 128 -9.97 5.44 -3.90
C ILE A 128 -8.80 5.87 -4.79
N TRP A 129 -8.20 4.93 -5.50
CA TRP A 129 -7.04 5.19 -6.35
C TRP A 129 -7.39 5.51 -7.79
N ASN A 130 -8.64 5.52 -8.09
CA ASN A 130 -9.11 5.84 -9.44
C ASN A 130 -9.30 7.33 -9.60
#